data_23e1c2ef06a2e28255153e3e90546ba9
#
_entry.id   23e1c2ef06a2e28255153e3e90546ba9
#
_cell.length_a   1.000
_cell.length_b   1.000
_cell.length_c   1.000
_cell.angle_alpha   90.00
_cell.angle_beta   90.00
_cell.angle_gamma   90.00
#
_symmetry.space_group_name_H-M   'P 1'
#
loop_
_entity.id
_entity.type
_entity.pdbx_description
1 polymer ?
#
loop_
_entity_poly.entity_id
_entity_poly.type
_entity_poly.pdbx_seq_one_letter_code
_entity_poly.pdbx_strand_id
1 'polypeptide(L)'
;MGCGYESEGENYECTLGPELQMTAQTELREDDITRRQALTQMRQWIDMHPDIHNCRKDAPFLLRFLRTKKFYLPLAQEMLEKYLTVRELYPHWFQKLDVLDPAIQDILDSGYLVPLPERDSEGRKVIFSCAAKFDPYKYTSAQMARVHSIVVESLMDDEENQITGYSHVNDESGLTMGHISLWSLNDIRHMLPLHSEFHTNETQVDTLH
;
A
#
# COMPACT_ATOMS: atom_id res chain seq x y z
N MET A 1 20.04 1.25 -40.99
CA MET A 1 20.73 0.70 -39.80
C MET A 1 19.84 0.99 -38.63
N GLY A 2 18.99 0.01 -38.27
CA GLY A 2 18.06 0.13 -37.13
C GLY A 2 18.83 -0.15 -35.87
N CYS A 3 18.95 0.85 -35.02
CA CYS A 3 19.42 0.66 -33.65
C CYS A 3 18.26 0.09 -32.85
N GLY A 4 18.28 -1.23 -32.63
CA GLY A 4 17.35 -1.89 -31.76
C GLY A 4 17.66 -1.46 -30.33
N TYR A 5 16.80 -0.62 -29.77
CA TYR A 5 16.66 -0.52 -28.33
C TYR A 5 15.97 -1.81 -27.86
N GLU A 6 16.75 -2.85 -27.59
CA GLU A 6 16.34 -3.88 -26.65
C GLU A 6 16.23 -3.18 -25.30
N SER A 7 15.02 -2.71 -24.96
CA SER A 7 14.69 -2.43 -23.60
C SER A 7 14.94 -3.73 -22.83
N GLU A 8 15.85 -3.73 -21.87
CA GLU A 8 15.96 -4.74 -20.85
C GLU A 8 14.62 -4.76 -20.10
N GLY A 9 13.65 -5.41 -20.71
CA GLY A 9 12.41 -5.77 -20.07
C GLY A 9 12.79 -6.76 -19.00
N GLU A 10 12.81 -6.29 -17.77
CA GLU A 10 12.91 -7.15 -16.60
C GLU A 10 12.01 -8.35 -16.84
N ASN A 11 12.59 -9.55 -16.92
CA ASN A 11 11.87 -10.79 -17.10
C ASN A 11 11.11 -11.05 -15.79
N TYR A 12 9.92 -10.41 -15.65
CA TYR A 12 9.05 -10.67 -14.53
C TYR A 12 8.52 -12.10 -14.65
N GLU A 13 8.87 -12.92 -13.69
CA GLU A 13 8.30 -14.25 -13.50
C GLU A 13 7.20 -14.17 -12.44
N CYS A 14 6.00 -14.61 -12.79
CA CYS A 14 4.86 -14.63 -11.87
C CYS A 14 5.11 -15.66 -10.77
N THR A 15 5.16 -15.20 -9.52
CA THR A 15 5.39 -16.05 -8.34
C THR A 15 4.11 -16.60 -7.73
N LEU A 16 2.94 -16.17 -8.21
CA LEU A 16 1.63 -16.60 -7.71
C LEU A 16 1.38 -18.11 -7.95
N GLY A 17 0.81 -18.76 -6.96
CA GLY A 17 0.31 -20.13 -7.11
C GLY A 17 -0.85 -20.23 -8.12
N PRO A 18 -1.16 -21.43 -8.65
CA PRO A 18 -2.17 -21.61 -9.72
C PRO A 18 -3.56 -21.07 -9.37
N GLU A 19 -3.99 -21.20 -8.12
CA GLU A 19 -5.29 -20.69 -7.66
C GLU A 19 -5.36 -19.17 -7.70
N LEU A 20 -4.30 -18.48 -7.24
CA LEU A 20 -4.21 -17.02 -7.28
C LEU A 20 -4.04 -16.49 -8.70
N GLN A 21 -3.35 -17.23 -9.58
CA GLN A 21 -3.30 -16.88 -11.00
C GLN A 21 -4.68 -16.95 -11.64
N MET A 22 -5.50 -17.96 -11.29
CA MET A 22 -6.88 -18.06 -11.77
C MET A 22 -7.74 -16.91 -11.24
N THR A 23 -7.60 -16.56 -9.96
CA THR A 23 -8.29 -15.39 -9.36
C THR A 23 -7.87 -14.09 -10.07
N ALA A 24 -6.57 -13.89 -10.28
CA ALA A 24 -6.06 -12.72 -11.01
C ALA A 24 -6.65 -12.62 -12.43
N GLN A 25 -6.74 -13.76 -13.13
CA GLN A 25 -7.30 -13.79 -14.47
C GLN A 25 -8.81 -13.51 -14.48
N THR A 26 -9.57 -14.12 -13.58
CA THR A 26 -11.04 -14.04 -13.59
C THR A 26 -11.56 -12.72 -13.00
N GLU A 27 -10.94 -12.25 -11.94
CA GLU A 27 -11.43 -11.06 -11.21
C GLU A 27 -10.73 -9.77 -11.62
N LEU A 28 -9.42 -9.85 -11.95
CA LEU A 28 -8.60 -8.69 -12.28
C LEU A 28 -8.31 -8.56 -13.77
N ARG A 29 -8.63 -9.56 -14.60
CA ARG A 29 -8.32 -9.62 -16.04
C ARG A 29 -6.82 -9.71 -16.32
N GLU A 30 -6.05 -10.29 -15.39
CA GLU A 30 -4.61 -10.43 -15.49
C GLU A 30 -4.26 -11.74 -16.20
N ASP A 31 -3.80 -11.66 -17.43
CA ASP A 31 -3.09 -12.73 -18.12
C ASP A 31 -1.66 -12.28 -18.49
N ASP A 32 -0.84 -13.19 -18.97
CA ASP A 32 0.56 -12.91 -19.30
C ASP A 32 0.74 -11.83 -20.36
N ILE A 33 -0.19 -11.74 -21.31
CA ILE A 33 -0.13 -10.75 -22.39
C ILE A 33 -0.53 -9.38 -21.85
N THR A 34 -1.67 -9.32 -21.16
CA THR A 34 -2.20 -8.10 -20.54
C THR A 34 -1.19 -7.52 -19.57
N ARG A 35 -0.60 -8.37 -18.71
CA ARG A 35 0.39 -7.94 -17.71
C ARG A 35 1.63 -7.33 -18.37
N ARG A 36 2.22 -8.01 -19.35
CA ARG A 36 3.42 -7.50 -20.05
C ARG A 36 3.15 -6.19 -20.77
N GLN A 37 2.02 -6.09 -21.47
CA GLN A 37 1.63 -4.88 -22.19
C GLN A 37 1.40 -3.71 -21.23
N ALA A 38 0.66 -3.93 -20.14
CA ALA A 38 0.35 -2.90 -19.17
C ALA A 38 1.62 -2.41 -18.44
N LEU A 39 2.52 -3.30 -18.03
CA LEU A 39 3.81 -2.93 -17.43
C LEU A 39 4.66 -2.08 -18.38
N THR A 40 4.74 -2.48 -19.65
CA THR A 40 5.48 -1.71 -20.66
C THR A 40 4.88 -0.32 -20.82
N GLN A 41 3.56 -0.21 -20.93
CA GLN A 41 2.86 1.08 -21.08
C GLN A 41 2.97 1.96 -19.83
N MET A 42 2.92 1.38 -18.63
CA MET A 42 3.16 2.13 -17.37
C MET A 42 4.57 2.71 -17.33
N ARG A 43 5.59 1.92 -17.66
CA ARG A 43 6.99 2.37 -17.70
C ARG A 43 7.18 3.51 -18.71
N GLN A 44 6.67 3.35 -19.92
CA GLN A 44 6.72 4.38 -20.96
C GLN A 44 6.03 5.67 -20.54
N TRP A 45 4.85 5.56 -19.89
CA TRP A 45 4.13 6.70 -19.38
C TRP A 45 4.92 7.43 -18.28
N ILE A 46 5.51 6.71 -17.34
CA ILE A 46 6.36 7.29 -16.28
C ILE A 46 7.55 8.02 -16.91
N ASP A 47 8.22 7.43 -17.93
CA ASP A 47 9.39 8.02 -18.58
C ASP A 47 9.07 9.29 -19.37
N MET A 48 7.84 9.41 -19.86
CA MET A 48 7.39 10.59 -20.62
C MET A 48 6.69 11.63 -19.74
N HIS A 49 6.38 11.29 -18.47
CA HIS A 49 5.65 12.20 -17.60
C HIS A 49 6.56 13.34 -17.09
N PRO A 50 6.17 14.61 -17.31
CA PRO A 50 7.06 15.76 -17.03
C PRO A 50 7.41 15.92 -15.55
N ASP A 51 6.52 15.50 -14.66
CA ASP A 51 6.63 15.75 -13.23
C ASP A 51 7.08 14.52 -12.43
N ILE A 52 7.20 13.33 -13.04
CA ILE A 52 7.64 12.12 -12.36
C ILE A 52 9.14 11.92 -12.57
N HIS A 53 9.96 12.28 -11.57
CA HIS A 53 11.42 12.18 -11.69
C HIS A 53 12.02 10.96 -10.99
N ASN A 54 11.43 10.50 -9.90
CA ASN A 54 11.94 9.39 -9.09
C ASN A 54 10.80 8.43 -8.74
N CYS A 55 10.56 7.45 -9.61
CA CYS A 55 9.55 6.44 -9.40
C CYS A 55 10.16 5.04 -9.56
N ARG A 56 9.80 4.11 -8.68
CA ARG A 56 10.06 2.69 -8.85
C ARG A 56 9.36 2.21 -10.12
N LYS A 57 10.03 1.36 -10.91
CA LYS A 57 9.52 0.80 -12.18
C LYS A 57 9.55 -0.72 -12.23
N ASP A 58 9.92 -1.35 -11.10
CA ASP A 58 9.89 -2.79 -10.96
C ASP A 58 8.45 -3.32 -11.05
N ALA A 59 8.31 -4.54 -11.54
CA ALA A 59 7.00 -5.11 -11.81
C ALA A 59 6.13 -5.24 -10.55
N PRO A 60 6.60 -5.75 -9.40
CA PRO A 60 5.80 -5.85 -8.20
C PRO A 60 5.22 -4.50 -7.75
N PHE A 61 5.99 -3.42 -7.87
CA PHE A 61 5.51 -2.09 -7.53
C PHE A 61 4.43 -1.59 -8.49
N LEU A 62 4.62 -1.71 -9.80
CA LEU A 62 3.64 -1.24 -10.78
C LEU A 62 2.35 -2.09 -10.78
N LEU A 63 2.49 -3.37 -10.51
CA LEU A 63 1.35 -4.29 -10.43
C LEU A 63 0.37 -3.92 -9.31
N ARG A 64 0.81 -3.30 -8.22
CA ARG A 64 -0.09 -2.80 -7.16
C ARG A 64 -1.21 -1.93 -7.74
N PHE A 65 -0.85 -0.98 -8.60
CA PHE A 65 -1.77 -0.03 -9.22
C PHE A 65 -2.61 -0.68 -10.31
N LEU A 66 -1.98 -1.50 -11.13
CA LEU A 66 -2.65 -2.21 -12.23
C LEU A 66 -3.71 -3.18 -11.70
N ARG A 67 -3.38 -3.99 -10.69
CA ARG A 67 -4.29 -4.95 -10.05
C ARG A 67 -5.44 -4.24 -9.35
N THR A 68 -5.16 -3.19 -8.58
CA THR A 68 -6.21 -2.39 -7.91
C THR A 68 -7.21 -1.79 -8.90
N LYS A 69 -6.77 -1.40 -10.09
CA LYS A 69 -7.63 -0.85 -11.14
C LYS A 69 -7.99 -1.87 -12.23
N LYS A 70 -7.85 -3.18 -11.93
CA LYS A 70 -8.21 -4.29 -12.82
C LYS A 70 -7.67 -4.11 -14.23
N PHE A 71 -6.42 -3.69 -14.32
CA PHE A 71 -5.68 -3.40 -15.56
C PHE A 71 -6.31 -2.31 -16.44
N TYR A 72 -7.15 -1.45 -15.87
CA TYR A 72 -7.57 -0.25 -16.58
C TYR A 72 -6.49 0.83 -16.46
N LEU A 73 -5.64 0.90 -17.46
CA LEU A 73 -4.39 1.67 -17.46
C LEU A 73 -4.56 3.16 -17.07
N PRO A 74 -5.53 3.94 -17.62
CA PRO A 74 -5.67 5.34 -17.24
C PRO A 74 -5.92 5.55 -15.74
N LEU A 75 -6.74 4.70 -15.12
CA LEU A 75 -7.00 4.78 -13.67
C LEU A 75 -5.79 4.32 -12.83
N ALA A 76 -5.01 3.36 -13.34
CA ALA A 76 -3.78 2.94 -12.68
C ALA A 76 -2.71 4.05 -12.70
N GLN A 77 -2.60 4.77 -13.82
CA GLN A 77 -1.73 5.93 -13.98
C GLN A 77 -2.14 7.07 -13.03
N GLU A 78 -3.42 7.42 -13.00
CA GLU A 78 -3.97 8.43 -12.07
C GLU A 78 -3.71 8.05 -10.61
N MET A 79 -3.89 6.78 -10.26
CA MET A 79 -3.63 6.29 -8.90
C MET A 79 -2.14 6.38 -8.55
N LEU A 80 -1.23 6.05 -9.46
CA LEU A 80 0.21 6.20 -9.25
C LEU A 80 0.61 7.66 -9.08
N GLU A 81 0.06 8.56 -9.89
CA GLU A 81 0.32 10.00 -9.80
C GLU A 81 -0.13 10.54 -8.43
N LYS A 82 -1.33 10.20 -7.98
CA LYS A 82 -1.82 10.56 -6.64
C LYS A 82 -0.93 9.99 -5.53
N TYR A 83 -0.51 8.73 -5.65
CA TYR A 83 0.38 8.08 -4.69
C TYR A 83 1.70 8.85 -4.53
N LEU A 84 2.31 9.30 -5.64
CA LEU A 84 3.54 10.07 -5.62
C LEU A 84 3.31 11.48 -5.08
N THR A 85 2.25 12.16 -5.53
CA THR A 85 1.88 13.52 -5.10
C THR A 85 1.69 13.61 -3.59
N VAL A 86 0.97 12.65 -3.02
CA VAL A 86 0.72 12.61 -1.58
C VAL A 86 2.02 12.47 -0.77
N ARG A 87 2.96 11.66 -1.25
CA ARG A 87 4.26 11.48 -0.59
C ARG A 87 5.13 12.73 -0.66
N GLU A 88 4.93 13.53 -1.67
CA GLU A 88 5.59 14.83 -1.83
C GLU A 88 4.96 15.91 -0.94
N LEU A 89 3.62 15.95 -0.88
CA LEU A 89 2.88 16.91 -0.08
C LEU A 89 3.00 16.67 1.44
N TYR A 90 3.11 15.39 1.86
CA TYR A 90 3.16 15.01 3.28
C TYR A 90 4.44 14.23 3.63
N PRO A 91 5.63 14.83 3.45
CA PRO A 91 6.90 14.14 3.67
C PRO A 91 7.08 13.66 5.12
N HIS A 92 6.44 14.34 6.08
CA HIS A 92 6.49 13.97 7.49
C HIS A 92 5.77 12.65 7.80
N TRP A 93 4.86 12.19 6.93
CA TRP A 93 4.17 10.90 7.06
C TRP A 93 4.79 9.78 6.22
N PHE A 94 5.33 10.13 5.03
CA PHE A 94 5.69 9.16 4.00
C PHE A 94 7.17 9.12 3.64
N GLN A 95 7.99 9.99 4.23
CA GLN A 95 9.43 9.96 4.04
C GLN A 95 10.15 9.57 5.34
N LYS A 96 11.42 9.16 5.21
CA LYS A 96 12.24 8.66 6.32
C LYS A 96 11.57 7.48 7.04
N LEU A 97 11.10 6.53 6.25
CA LEU A 97 10.52 5.28 6.73
C LEU A 97 11.67 4.35 7.16
N ASP A 98 12.27 4.66 8.30
CA ASP A 98 13.39 3.93 8.87
C ASP A 98 12.91 3.08 10.05
N VAL A 99 12.97 1.76 9.88
CA VAL A 99 12.61 0.80 10.93
C VAL A 99 13.60 0.80 12.11
N LEU A 100 14.80 1.36 11.91
CA LEU A 100 15.81 1.50 12.95
C LEU A 100 15.69 2.80 13.76
N ASP A 101 14.75 3.71 13.38
CA ASP A 101 14.40 4.86 14.23
C ASP A 101 13.86 4.33 15.57
N PRO A 102 14.47 4.70 16.71
CA PRO A 102 14.11 4.13 18.02
C PRO A 102 12.63 4.32 18.37
N ALA A 103 12.01 5.43 17.97
CA ALA A 103 10.59 5.67 18.25
C ALA A 103 9.69 4.79 17.35
N ILE A 104 10.05 4.60 16.09
CA ILE A 104 9.34 3.70 15.17
C ILE A 104 9.45 2.26 15.66
N GLN A 105 10.65 1.82 16.03
CA GLN A 105 10.90 0.48 16.55
C GLN A 105 10.09 0.22 17.83
N ASP A 106 10.07 1.16 18.75
CA ASP A 106 9.34 1.04 20.01
C ASP A 106 7.81 0.94 19.78
N ILE A 107 7.26 1.67 18.80
CA ILE A 107 5.84 1.54 18.41
C ILE A 107 5.57 0.19 17.75
N LEU A 108 6.44 -0.29 16.87
CA LEU A 108 6.30 -1.61 16.25
C LEU A 108 6.35 -2.73 17.29
N ASP A 109 7.30 -2.65 18.23
CA ASP A 109 7.48 -3.64 19.30
C ASP A 109 6.34 -3.60 20.35
N SER A 110 5.63 -2.47 20.46
CA SER A 110 4.47 -2.37 21.37
C SER A 110 3.32 -3.29 20.98
N GLY A 111 3.25 -3.73 19.73
CA GLY A 111 2.11 -4.48 19.18
C GLY A 111 0.90 -3.61 18.86
N TYR A 112 1.11 -2.31 18.66
CA TYR A 112 0.05 -1.38 18.24
C TYR A 112 -0.53 -1.73 16.87
N LEU A 113 0.30 -2.09 15.92
CA LEU A 113 -0.09 -2.44 14.56
C LEU A 113 0.68 -3.70 14.11
N VAL A 114 -0.05 -4.80 13.94
CA VAL A 114 0.56 -6.11 13.71
C VAL A 114 -0.11 -6.82 12.53
N PRO A 115 0.63 -7.12 11.46
CA PRO A 115 0.17 -8.07 10.47
C PRO A 115 0.13 -9.47 11.09
N LEU A 116 -1.05 -10.09 11.13
CA LEU A 116 -1.18 -11.43 11.68
C LEU A 116 -0.54 -12.47 10.73
N PRO A 117 0.05 -13.55 11.26
CA PRO A 117 0.60 -14.63 10.43
C PRO A 117 -0.47 -15.26 9.54
N GLU A 118 -1.65 -15.52 10.10
CA GLU A 118 -2.77 -16.15 9.43
C GLU A 118 -3.51 -15.18 8.53
N ARG A 119 -4.18 -15.72 7.52
CA ARG A 119 -5.13 -15.02 6.65
C ARG A 119 -6.56 -15.28 7.14
N ASP A 120 -7.48 -14.44 6.72
CA ASP A 120 -8.90 -14.67 7.02
C ASP A 120 -9.51 -15.78 6.12
N SER A 121 -10.81 -16.03 6.30
CA SER A 121 -11.53 -17.08 5.54
C SER A 121 -11.62 -16.80 4.04
N GLU A 122 -11.35 -15.57 3.59
CA GLU A 122 -11.32 -15.18 2.19
C GLU A 122 -9.88 -15.08 1.64
N GLY A 123 -8.89 -15.48 2.44
CA GLY A 123 -7.48 -15.47 2.08
C GLY A 123 -6.81 -14.10 2.21
N ARG A 124 -7.49 -13.08 2.75
CA ARG A 124 -6.94 -11.73 2.92
C ARG A 124 -5.94 -11.68 4.07
N LYS A 125 -4.89 -10.87 3.91
CA LYS A 125 -3.95 -10.60 4.99
C LYS A 125 -4.63 -9.76 6.08
N VAL A 126 -4.56 -10.22 7.34
CA VAL A 126 -5.17 -9.50 8.47
C VAL A 126 -4.15 -8.55 9.07
N ILE A 127 -4.52 -7.28 9.23
CA ILE A 127 -3.77 -6.27 9.96
C ILE A 127 -4.57 -5.95 11.22
N PHE A 128 -3.99 -6.25 12.37
CA PHE A 128 -4.59 -5.97 13.67
C PHE A 128 -4.01 -4.69 14.26
N SER A 129 -4.85 -3.79 14.74
CA SER A 129 -4.43 -2.62 15.52
C SER A 129 -5.11 -2.59 16.87
N CYS A 130 -4.37 -2.14 17.91
CA CYS A 130 -4.87 -2.03 19.27
C CYS A 130 -4.53 -0.66 19.85
N ALA A 131 -5.55 0.16 20.09
CA ALA A 131 -5.39 1.51 20.59
C ALA A 131 -4.68 1.57 21.96
N ALA A 132 -4.95 0.63 22.86
CA ALA A 132 -4.31 0.56 24.18
C ALA A 132 -2.78 0.37 24.12
N LYS A 133 -2.24 -0.05 22.98
CA LYS A 133 -0.81 -0.28 22.79
C LYS A 133 -0.03 0.93 22.25
N PHE A 134 -0.73 1.98 21.86
CA PHE A 134 -0.14 3.23 21.42
C PHE A 134 -0.25 4.31 22.51
N ASP A 135 0.87 4.90 22.91
CA ASP A 135 0.87 5.99 23.87
C ASP A 135 0.80 7.36 23.16
N PRO A 136 -0.38 8.03 23.16
CA PRO A 136 -0.56 9.30 22.46
C PRO A 136 0.16 10.48 23.12
N TYR A 137 0.71 10.30 24.32
CA TYR A 137 1.49 11.33 25.03
C TYR A 137 2.99 11.17 24.79
N LYS A 138 3.43 9.99 24.34
CA LYS A 138 4.83 9.68 24.04
C LYS A 138 5.17 9.89 22.58
N TYR A 139 4.22 9.58 21.66
CA TYR A 139 4.45 9.59 20.22
C TYR A 139 3.57 10.61 19.50
N THR A 140 3.98 10.98 18.30
CA THR A 140 3.30 11.95 17.44
C THR A 140 2.44 11.25 16.38
N SER A 141 1.46 11.97 15.81
CA SER A 141 0.70 11.51 14.64
C SER A 141 1.60 11.15 13.45
N ALA A 142 2.70 11.89 13.25
CA ALA A 142 3.65 11.59 12.19
C ALA A 142 4.37 10.25 12.38
N GLN A 143 4.72 9.89 13.62
CA GLN A 143 5.32 8.57 13.92
C GLN A 143 4.29 7.45 13.74
N MET A 144 3.06 7.64 14.19
CA MET A 144 1.96 6.72 13.93
C MET A 144 1.76 6.48 12.42
N ALA A 145 1.67 7.55 11.63
CA ALA A 145 1.49 7.46 10.18
C ALA A 145 2.68 6.76 9.48
N ARG A 146 3.92 6.99 9.94
CA ARG A 146 5.10 6.27 9.42
C ARG A 146 5.04 4.78 9.71
N VAL A 147 4.63 4.38 10.91
CA VAL A 147 4.46 2.95 11.26
C VAL A 147 3.43 2.31 10.35
N HIS A 148 2.27 2.94 10.15
CA HIS A 148 1.27 2.46 9.19
C HIS A 148 1.86 2.35 7.77
N SER A 149 2.58 3.38 7.31
CA SER A 149 3.21 3.38 5.99
C SER A 149 4.22 2.24 5.84
N ILE A 150 5.07 2.00 6.85
CA ILE A 150 6.06 0.90 6.83
C ILE A 150 5.35 -0.45 6.71
N VAL A 151 4.35 -0.69 7.54
CA VAL A 151 3.61 -1.96 7.55
C VAL A 151 2.90 -2.18 6.22
N VAL A 152 2.14 -1.19 5.75
CA VAL A 152 1.39 -1.31 4.48
C VAL A 152 2.33 -1.49 3.31
N GLU A 153 3.39 -0.68 3.19
CA GLU A 153 4.36 -0.81 2.09
C GLU A 153 5.03 -2.19 2.06
N SER A 154 5.41 -2.72 3.22
CA SER A 154 6.02 -4.05 3.29
C SER A 154 5.06 -5.17 2.85
N LEU A 155 3.77 -5.04 3.18
CA LEU A 155 2.75 -6.01 2.79
C LEU A 155 2.39 -5.89 1.30
N MET A 156 2.41 -4.69 0.74
CA MET A 156 2.09 -4.46 -0.67
C MET A 156 3.17 -4.95 -1.64
N ASP A 157 4.39 -5.22 -1.18
CA ASP A 157 5.42 -5.88 -2.01
C ASP A 157 5.14 -7.38 -2.22
N ASP A 158 4.31 -7.99 -1.38
CA ASP A 158 3.84 -9.37 -1.55
C ASP A 158 2.68 -9.41 -2.57
N GLU A 159 2.91 -10.10 -3.69
CA GLU A 159 1.96 -10.20 -4.78
C GLU A 159 0.68 -10.95 -4.41
N GLU A 160 0.75 -11.90 -3.48
CA GLU A 160 -0.44 -12.58 -2.96
C GLU A 160 -1.39 -11.57 -2.32
N ASN A 161 -0.86 -10.64 -1.51
CA ASN A 161 -1.67 -9.59 -0.89
C ASN A 161 -2.28 -8.61 -1.92
N GLN A 162 -1.62 -8.40 -3.06
CA GLN A 162 -2.15 -7.56 -4.14
C GLN A 162 -3.38 -8.20 -4.81
N ILE A 163 -3.49 -9.53 -4.77
CA ILE A 163 -4.64 -10.27 -5.32
C ILE A 163 -5.74 -10.42 -4.28
N THR A 164 -5.40 -10.88 -3.08
CA THR A 164 -6.37 -11.21 -2.03
C THR A 164 -6.86 -10.01 -1.24
N GLY A 165 -6.04 -8.94 -1.17
CA GLY A 165 -6.35 -7.76 -0.38
C GLY A 165 -6.04 -7.91 1.11
N TYR A 166 -6.58 -6.98 1.90
CA TYR A 166 -6.36 -6.87 3.34
C TYR A 166 -7.68 -6.81 4.09
N SER A 167 -7.63 -7.26 5.34
CA SER A 167 -8.68 -7.07 6.33
C SER A 167 -8.09 -6.34 7.53
N HIS A 168 -8.67 -5.21 7.92
CA HIS A 168 -8.28 -4.47 9.12
C HIS A 168 -9.20 -4.81 10.28
N VAL A 169 -8.61 -5.20 11.41
CA VAL A 169 -9.30 -5.45 12.66
C VAL A 169 -8.78 -4.45 13.69
N ASN A 170 -9.64 -3.56 14.15
CA ASN A 170 -9.29 -2.52 15.11
C ASN A 170 -9.86 -2.85 16.49
N ASP A 171 -9.00 -2.97 17.49
CA ASP A 171 -9.37 -2.99 18.89
C ASP A 171 -9.28 -1.57 19.45
N GLU A 172 -10.44 -0.94 19.62
CA GLU A 172 -10.57 0.41 20.16
C GLU A 172 -10.61 0.44 21.69
N SER A 173 -10.50 -0.68 22.37
CA SER A 173 -10.39 -0.72 23.82
C SER A 173 -9.15 0.07 24.27
N GLY A 174 -9.36 0.96 25.25
CA GLY A 174 -8.31 1.87 25.71
C GLY A 174 -8.13 3.14 24.85
N LEU A 175 -9.00 3.39 23.87
CA LEU A 175 -9.02 4.67 23.16
C LEU A 175 -9.31 5.82 24.12
N THR A 176 -8.52 6.88 24.08
CA THR A 176 -8.62 8.04 24.95
C THR A 176 -8.72 9.34 24.16
N MET A 177 -9.07 10.44 24.83
CA MET A 177 -9.04 11.77 24.22
C MET A 177 -7.64 12.16 23.71
N GLY A 178 -6.56 11.59 24.28
CA GLY A 178 -5.21 11.75 23.81
C GLY A 178 -5.03 11.24 22.38
N HIS A 179 -5.59 10.08 22.06
CA HIS A 179 -5.56 9.51 20.70
C HIS A 179 -6.31 10.39 19.69
N ILE A 180 -7.49 10.90 20.08
CA ILE A 180 -8.30 11.78 19.21
C ILE A 180 -7.58 13.11 18.97
N SER A 181 -7.00 13.70 20.02
CA SER A 181 -6.30 15.00 19.93
C SER A 181 -4.93 14.92 19.27
N LEU A 182 -4.42 13.70 18.99
CA LEU A 182 -3.16 13.49 18.27
C LEU A 182 -3.20 14.05 16.84
N TRP A 183 -4.38 14.01 16.23
CA TRP A 183 -4.62 14.42 14.85
C TRP A 183 -5.25 15.81 14.81
N SER A 184 -4.64 16.74 14.07
CA SER A 184 -5.29 18.01 13.78
C SER A 184 -6.49 17.81 12.83
N LEU A 185 -7.45 18.73 12.86
CA LEU A 185 -8.55 18.71 11.88
C LEU A 185 -8.04 18.78 10.43
N ASN A 186 -6.91 19.42 10.22
CA ASN A 186 -6.27 19.50 8.91
C ASN A 186 -5.70 18.13 8.50
N ASP A 187 -5.05 17.40 9.41
CA ASP A 187 -4.53 16.05 9.15
C ASP A 187 -5.67 15.09 8.81
N ILE A 188 -6.75 15.12 9.58
CA ILE A 188 -7.94 14.27 9.34
C ILE A 188 -8.52 14.56 7.94
N ARG A 189 -8.68 15.84 7.58
CA ARG A 189 -9.20 16.24 6.26
C ARG A 189 -8.36 15.69 5.10
N HIS A 190 -7.05 15.58 5.28
CA HIS A 190 -6.14 15.11 4.24
C HIS A 190 -6.00 13.58 4.25
N MET A 191 -6.13 12.92 5.39
CA MET A 191 -6.03 11.46 5.48
C MET A 191 -7.26 10.73 4.96
N LEU A 192 -8.47 11.24 5.20
CA LEU A 192 -9.70 10.57 4.80
C LEU A 192 -9.79 10.23 3.30
N PRO A 193 -9.46 11.16 2.36
CA PRO A 193 -9.45 10.84 0.94
C PRO A 193 -8.41 9.78 0.58
N LEU A 194 -7.25 9.79 1.25
CA LEU A 194 -6.17 8.85 0.98
C LEU A 194 -6.55 7.43 1.36
N HIS A 195 -7.19 7.28 2.52
CA HIS A 195 -7.65 5.97 2.97
C HIS A 195 -8.63 5.34 1.97
N SER A 196 -9.61 6.10 1.50
CA SER A 196 -10.63 5.58 0.56
C SER A 196 -10.10 5.27 -0.85
N GLU A 197 -9.04 5.94 -1.31
CA GLU A 197 -8.52 5.78 -2.67
C GLU A 197 -7.52 4.61 -2.80
N PHE A 198 -6.74 4.33 -1.74
CA PHE A 198 -5.68 3.31 -1.76
C PHE A 198 -6.10 1.96 -1.18
N HIS A 199 -7.24 1.92 -0.49
CA HIS A 199 -7.74 0.73 0.20
C HIS A 199 -9.02 0.14 -0.40
N THR A 200 -9.19 0.23 -1.72
CA THR A 200 -10.40 -0.25 -2.42
C THR A 200 -10.67 -1.75 -2.28
N ASN A 201 -9.71 -2.53 -1.77
CA ASN A 201 -9.86 -3.95 -1.47
C ASN A 201 -9.89 -4.22 0.05
N GLU A 202 -10.07 -3.19 0.88
CA GLU A 202 -10.22 -3.36 2.32
C GLU A 202 -11.66 -3.68 2.70
N THR A 203 -11.82 -4.71 3.51
CA THR A 203 -13.04 -4.91 4.29
C THR A 203 -12.72 -4.47 5.71
N GLN A 204 -13.32 -3.36 6.15
CA GLN A 204 -13.26 -2.93 7.53
C GLN A 204 -14.21 -3.83 8.32
N VAL A 205 -13.67 -4.66 9.19
CA VAL A 205 -14.45 -5.40 10.16
C VAL A 205 -14.51 -4.57 11.44
N ASP A 206 -15.69 -4.03 11.72
CA ASP A 206 -15.93 -3.20 12.88
C ASP A 206 -15.76 -3.97 14.20
N THR A 207 -14.98 -3.35 15.06
CA THR A 207 -15.00 -3.35 16.54
C THR A 207 -15.43 -4.64 17.27
N LEU A 208 -14.45 -5.30 17.83
CA LEU A 208 -14.68 -6.16 19.00
C LEU A 208 -15.00 -5.23 20.21
N HIS A 209 -16.24 -5.30 20.71
CA HIS A 209 -16.66 -4.70 21.97
C HIS A 209 -16.23 -5.56 23.16
#